data_8ca155a00586fd63a8101427bb5603b2
#
_entry.id   8ca155a00586fd63a8101427bb5603b2
#
_cell.length_a   1.000
_cell.length_b   1.000
_cell.length_c   1.000
_cell.angle_alpha   90.00
_cell.angle_beta   90.00
_cell.angle_gamma   90.00
#
_symmetry.space_group_name_H-M   'P 1'
#
loop_
_entity.id
_entity.type
_entity.pdbx_description
1 polymer ?
#
loop_
_entity_poly.entity_id
_entity_poly.type
_entity_poly.pdbx_seq_one_letter_code
_entity_poly.pdbx_strand_id
1 'polypeptide(L)'
;MGAYGAFAEVYDLLMDDFDYPAWAQYYLKLLETAGVRPKTMAECACGTGSMTIPFAEAGIRVTGVDLSGEMLEIAAEKARRAGVRPMFVCQDMAKLTLPRPADALVCACDGVNYLLSDEQVDGFFRAAHRAIRPGGALAFDISSEYKLEKVLGNGFFGEERDEVAYLWANAYDPQTRIVQMDLTFFCREESGLYRRFAETHRQRAHRPEELTARLRETGFGQIKVFGDRTFEPPKPDEMRIHFLAVRE
;
A
#
# COMPACT_ATOMS: atom_id res chain seq x y z
N MET A 1 2.48 -13.53 15.71
CA MET A 1 2.74 -12.10 15.53
C MET A 1 2.20 -11.71 14.17
N GLY A 2 1.56 -10.55 14.02
CA GLY A 2 1.14 -10.07 12.72
C GLY A 2 2.36 -9.76 11.82
N ALA A 3 2.16 -9.70 10.50
CA ALA A 3 3.17 -9.20 9.58
C ALA A 3 3.55 -7.76 9.99
N TYR A 4 4.81 -7.38 9.79
CA TYR A 4 5.39 -6.08 10.13
C TYR A 4 5.70 -5.78 11.62
N GLY A 5 5.75 -6.77 12.52
CA GLY A 5 6.17 -6.55 13.90
C GLY A 5 7.61 -5.99 14.02
N ALA A 6 8.60 -6.85 14.20
CA ALA A 6 10.01 -6.43 14.28
C ALA A 6 10.54 -5.79 12.98
N PHE A 7 9.90 -6.05 11.84
CA PHE A 7 10.27 -5.47 10.54
C PHE A 7 10.02 -3.95 10.48
N ALA A 8 9.03 -3.44 11.23
CA ALA A 8 8.74 -2.00 11.25
C ALA A 8 9.97 -1.15 11.62
N GLU A 9 10.85 -1.67 12.48
CA GLU A 9 12.08 -0.97 12.93
C GLU A 9 13.08 -0.74 11.78
N VAL A 10 13.13 -1.65 10.81
CA VAL A 10 14.11 -1.61 9.71
C VAL A 10 13.48 -1.29 8.36
N TYR A 11 12.15 -1.18 8.30
CA TYR A 11 11.42 -0.96 7.05
C TYR A 11 11.91 0.29 6.31
N ASP A 12 12.01 1.42 6.99
CA ASP A 12 12.43 2.67 6.36
C ASP A 12 13.88 2.64 5.89
N LEU A 13 14.77 1.88 6.57
CA LEU A 13 16.17 1.70 6.13
C LEU A 13 16.27 0.92 4.83
N LEU A 14 15.34 -0.03 4.59
CA LEU A 14 15.30 -0.84 3.38
C LEU A 14 14.57 -0.15 2.22
N MET A 15 13.81 0.91 2.51
CA MET A 15 13.01 1.66 1.55
C MET A 15 13.56 3.09 1.35
N ASP A 16 14.84 3.33 1.63
CA ASP A 16 15.47 4.64 1.57
C ASP A 16 15.63 5.18 0.13
N ASP A 17 15.64 4.31 -0.87
CA ASP A 17 15.69 4.64 -2.30
C ASP A 17 14.29 4.93 -2.91
N PHE A 18 13.21 4.76 -2.12
CA PHE A 18 11.85 4.98 -2.60
C PHE A 18 11.43 6.45 -2.48
N ASP A 19 11.18 7.10 -3.60
CA ASP A 19 10.80 8.53 -3.65
C ASP A 19 9.31 8.73 -3.28
N TYR A 20 8.99 8.64 -1.99
CA TYR A 20 7.64 8.85 -1.46
C TYR A 20 7.03 10.22 -1.82
N PRO A 21 7.78 11.35 -1.80
CA PRO A 21 7.25 12.63 -2.25
C PRO A 21 6.80 12.63 -3.72
N ALA A 22 7.58 12.05 -4.62
CA ALA A 22 7.19 11.93 -6.03
C ALA A 22 5.97 11.02 -6.22
N TRP A 23 5.85 9.95 -5.43
CA TRP A 23 4.68 9.08 -5.44
C TRP A 23 3.44 9.82 -4.93
N ALA A 24 3.54 10.57 -3.85
CA ALA A 24 2.43 11.37 -3.33
C ALA A 24 1.95 12.39 -4.38
N GLN A 25 2.87 13.06 -5.07
CA GLN A 25 2.54 13.97 -6.17
C GLN A 25 1.84 13.26 -7.33
N TYR A 26 2.27 12.04 -7.68
CA TYR A 26 1.60 11.25 -8.71
C TYR A 26 0.15 10.95 -8.32
N TYR A 27 -0.10 10.49 -7.08
CA TYR A 27 -1.46 10.22 -6.60
C TYR A 27 -2.34 11.46 -6.59
N LEU A 28 -1.80 12.62 -6.20
CA LEU A 28 -2.55 13.89 -6.25
C LEU A 28 -2.94 14.26 -7.69
N LYS A 29 -2.00 14.11 -8.64
CA LYS A 29 -2.29 14.31 -10.07
C LYS A 29 -3.30 13.28 -10.59
N LEU A 30 -3.19 12.02 -10.16
CA LEU A 30 -4.11 10.98 -10.54
C LEU A 30 -5.54 11.33 -10.10
N LEU A 31 -5.75 11.74 -8.85
CA LEU A 31 -7.03 12.20 -8.33
C LEU A 31 -7.54 13.44 -9.09
N GLU A 32 -6.65 14.35 -9.46
CA GLU A 32 -7.02 15.54 -10.24
C GLU A 32 -7.56 15.19 -11.64
N THR A 33 -7.13 14.08 -12.26
CA THR A 33 -7.69 13.61 -13.56
C THR A 33 -9.16 13.20 -13.47
N ALA A 34 -9.67 12.98 -12.24
CA ALA A 34 -11.09 12.76 -11.95
C ALA A 34 -11.79 14.02 -11.41
N GLY A 35 -11.11 15.19 -11.43
CA GLY A 35 -11.63 16.44 -10.87
C GLY A 35 -11.63 16.48 -9.33
N VAL A 36 -10.96 15.52 -8.65
CA VAL A 36 -10.91 15.44 -7.20
C VAL A 36 -9.64 16.14 -6.69
N ARG A 37 -9.85 17.24 -5.94
CA ARG A 37 -8.79 17.94 -5.18
C ARG A 37 -9.09 17.76 -3.70
N PRO A 38 -8.50 16.74 -3.04
CA PRO A 38 -8.91 16.35 -1.71
C PRO A 38 -8.47 17.39 -0.66
N LYS A 39 -9.38 17.73 0.26
CA LYS A 39 -9.09 18.41 1.53
C LYS A 39 -9.02 17.42 2.69
N THR A 40 -9.65 16.26 2.51
CA THR A 40 -9.65 15.13 3.44
C THR A 40 -9.32 13.85 2.69
N MET A 41 -8.49 13.01 3.27
CA MET A 41 -8.06 11.75 2.67
C MET A 41 -7.95 10.66 3.74
N ALA A 42 -8.35 9.44 3.39
CA ALA A 42 -7.91 8.26 4.11
C ALA A 42 -6.79 7.59 3.31
N GLU A 43 -5.75 7.12 3.98
CA GLU A 43 -4.71 6.29 3.41
C GLU A 43 -4.74 4.93 4.09
N CYS A 44 -5.06 3.88 3.34
CA CYS A 44 -5.08 2.49 3.82
C CYS A 44 -3.74 1.81 3.57
N ALA A 45 -3.36 0.90 4.48
CA ALA A 45 -2.04 0.27 4.51
C ALA A 45 -0.92 1.32 4.53
N CYS A 46 -1.04 2.33 5.41
CA CYS A 46 -0.14 3.48 5.44
C CYS A 46 1.25 3.16 6.01
N GLY A 47 1.43 1.99 6.64
CA GLY A 47 2.69 1.55 7.22
C GLY A 47 3.30 2.58 8.17
N THR A 48 4.57 2.90 7.97
CA THR A 48 5.32 3.92 8.72
C THR A 48 4.97 5.36 8.34
N GLY A 49 3.90 5.59 7.57
CA GLY A 49 3.41 6.92 7.23
C GLY A 49 4.24 7.68 6.18
N SER A 50 5.12 7.01 5.46
CA SER A 50 6.01 7.64 4.48
C SER A 50 5.27 8.31 3.32
N MET A 51 4.07 7.83 2.96
CA MET A 51 3.16 8.50 2.02
C MET A 51 2.20 9.48 2.73
N THR A 52 1.78 9.17 3.96
CA THR A 52 0.87 10.01 4.77
C THR A 52 1.46 11.40 4.98
N ILE A 53 2.75 11.48 5.29
CA ILE A 53 3.44 12.75 5.60
C ILE A 53 3.42 13.71 4.41
N PRO A 54 3.88 13.35 3.20
CA PRO A 54 3.79 14.22 2.01
C PRO A 54 2.36 14.70 1.69
N PHE A 55 1.34 13.85 1.88
CA PHE A 55 -0.05 14.29 1.72
C PHE A 55 -0.45 15.34 2.78
N ALA A 56 -0.02 15.15 4.02
CA ALA A 56 -0.29 16.11 5.09
C ALA A 56 0.46 17.43 4.88
N GLU A 57 1.70 17.39 4.40
CA GLU A 57 2.49 18.57 4.02
C GLU A 57 1.86 19.35 2.87
N ALA A 58 1.16 18.66 1.95
CA ALA A 58 0.34 19.29 0.91
C ALA A 58 -0.95 19.96 1.46
N GLY A 59 -1.15 20.00 2.78
CA GLY A 59 -2.29 20.65 3.44
C GLY A 59 -3.56 19.80 3.52
N ILE A 60 -3.47 18.50 3.24
CA ILE A 60 -4.60 17.57 3.31
C ILE A 60 -4.74 17.04 4.74
N ARG A 61 -5.95 16.98 5.25
CA ARG A 61 -6.26 16.28 6.51
C ARG A 61 -6.29 14.78 6.23
N VAL A 62 -5.22 14.08 6.60
CA VAL A 62 -5.05 12.64 6.33
C VAL A 62 -5.40 11.83 7.58
N THR A 63 -6.11 10.72 7.34
CA THR A 63 -6.26 9.61 8.29
C THR A 63 -5.51 8.42 7.74
N GLY A 64 -4.35 8.10 8.31
CA GLY A 64 -3.58 6.90 8.01
C GLY A 64 -4.16 5.68 8.74
N VAL A 65 -4.35 4.60 8.03
CA VAL A 65 -4.95 3.36 8.52
C VAL A 65 -4.03 2.20 8.22
N ASP A 66 -3.69 1.42 9.23
CA ASP A 66 -2.89 0.20 9.09
C ASP A 66 -3.35 -0.85 10.10
N LEU A 67 -3.01 -2.12 9.86
CA LEU A 67 -3.25 -3.23 10.79
C LEU A 67 -2.17 -3.33 11.87
N SER A 68 -0.95 -2.86 11.61
CA SER A 68 0.17 -2.92 12.54
C SER A 68 0.20 -1.69 13.44
N GLY A 69 0.03 -1.90 14.73
CA GLY A 69 0.21 -0.86 15.74
C GLY A 69 1.65 -0.34 15.77
N GLU A 70 2.61 -1.22 15.59
CA GLU A 70 4.05 -0.90 15.57
C GLU A 70 4.39 0.05 14.40
N MET A 71 3.84 -0.21 13.21
CA MET A 71 3.98 0.69 12.07
C MET A 71 3.39 2.07 12.36
N LEU A 72 2.20 2.12 12.98
CA LEU A 72 1.53 3.38 13.31
C LEU A 72 2.26 4.18 14.40
N GLU A 73 2.94 3.53 15.34
CA GLU A 73 3.79 4.21 16.32
C GLU A 73 4.96 4.94 15.64
N ILE A 74 5.63 4.28 14.70
CA ILE A 74 6.69 4.88 13.88
C ILE A 74 6.12 6.03 13.03
N ALA A 75 4.97 5.81 12.40
CA ALA A 75 4.29 6.82 11.59
C ALA A 75 3.98 8.10 12.40
N ALA A 76 3.46 7.94 13.62
CA ALA A 76 3.15 9.07 14.51
C ALA A 76 4.41 9.84 14.91
N GLU A 77 5.50 9.14 15.21
CA GLU A 77 6.79 9.77 15.55
C GLU A 77 7.37 10.53 14.34
N LYS A 78 7.35 9.93 13.14
CA LYS A 78 7.81 10.58 11.90
C LYS A 78 6.98 11.82 11.57
N ALA A 79 5.65 11.73 11.69
CA ALA A 79 4.76 12.87 11.46
C ALA A 79 5.03 14.02 12.44
N ARG A 80 5.28 13.69 13.72
CA ARG A 80 5.67 14.67 14.74
C ARG A 80 6.97 15.39 14.39
N ARG A 81 7.98 14.65 13.90
CA ARG A 81 9.27 15.22 13.45
C ARG A 81 9.11 16.11 12.22
N ALA A 82 8.23 15.71 11.28
CA ALA A 82 7.90 16.49 10.09
C ALA A 82 7.00 17.71 10.38
N GLY A 83 6.51 17.89 11.62
CA GLY A 83 5.66 19.01 11.99
C GLY A 83 4.22 18.92 11.46
N VAL A 84 3.78 17.76 10.99
CA VAL A 84 2.41 17.51 10.52
C VAL A 84 1.62 16.69 11.54
N ARG A 85 0.27 16.71 11.43
CA ARG A 85 -0.62 16.06 12.41
C ARG A 85 -1.71 15.22 11.72
N PRO A 86 -1.36 14.20 10.96
CA PRO A 86 -2.35 13.23 10.50
C PRO A 86 -2.92 12.45 11.70
N MET A 87 -4.10 11.88 11.51
CA MET A 87 -4.66 10.90 12.44
C MET A 87 -4.20 9.51 12.03
N PHE A 88 -3.79 8.67 12.98
CA PHE A 88 -3.47 7.27 12.72
C PHE A 88 -4.45 6.36 13.45
N VAL A 89 -4.94 5.31 12.76
CA VAL A 89 -5.98 4.40 13.27
C VAL A 89 -5.63 2.97 12.92
N CYS A 90 -5.55 2.10 13.92
CA CYS A 90 -5.34 0.68 13.73
C CYS A 90 -6.66 0.01 13.33
N GLN A 91 -6.83 -0.27 12.03
CA GLN A 91 -8.02 -0.93 11.46
C GLN A 91 -7.67 -1.82 10.29
N ASP A 92 -8.47 -2.87 10.09
CA ASP A 92 -8.51 -3.65 8.85
C ASP A 92 -9.18 -2.82 7.74
N MET A 93 -8.46 -2.56 6.64
CA MET A 93 -8.97 -1.78 5.52
C MET A 93 -10.22 -2.42 4.88
N ALA A 94 -10.37 -3.75 4.95
CA ALA A 94 -11.58 -4.43 4.47
C ALA A 94 -12.83 -4.16 5.35
N LYS A 95 -12.62 -3.59 6.54
CA LYS A 95 -13.66 -3.22 7.50
C LYS A 95 -13.60 -1.74 7.88
N LEU A 96 -12.90 -0.94 7.10
CA LEU A 96 -12.69 0.48 7.36
C LEU A 96 -13.99 1.22 7.68
N THR A 97 -13.95 2.00 8.75
CA THR A 97 -14.97 2.97 9.12
C THR A 97 -14.33 4.32 9.42
N LEU A 98 -14.87 5.37 8.82
CA LEU A 98 -14.47 6.75 9.11
C LEU A 98 -15.62 7.48 9.80
N PRO A 99 -15.34 8.41 10.73
CA PRO A 99 -16.39 9.23 11.37
C PRO A 99 -17.17 10.10 10.37
N ARG A 100 -16.52 10.49 9.28
CA ARG A 100 -17.10 11.24 8.15
C ARG A 100 -16.46 10.77 6.86
N PRO A 101 -17.21 10.72 5.75
CA PRO A 101 -16.65 10.42 4.43
C PRO A 101 -15.55 11.42 4.04
N ALA A 102 -14.48 10.90 3.44
CA ALA A 102 -13.37 11.69 2.92
C ALA A 102 -13.59 12.07 1.44
N ASP A 103 -12.81 13.03 0.94
CA ASP A 103 -12.79 13.40 -0.48
C ASP A 103 -12.13 12.32 -1.33
N ALA A 104 -11.11 11.65 -0.77
CA ALA A 104 -10.38 10.58 -1.44
C ALA A 104 -9.97 9.49 -0.46
N LEU A 105 -9.76 8.28 -0.98
CA LEU A 105 -9.08 7.20 -0.31
C LEU A 105 -7.92 6.73 -1.20
N VAL A 106 -6.74 6.58 -0.62
CA VAL A 106 -5.55 6.05 -1.29
C VAL A 106 -5.11 4.76 -0.60
N CYS A 107 -4.70 3.75 -1.37
CA CYS A 107 -4.01 2.56 -0.89
C CYS A 107 -2.81 2.32 -1.79
N ALA A 108 -1.67 2.91 -1.42
CA ALA A 108 -0.44 2.89 -2.19
C ALA A 108 0.46 1.71 -1.81
N CYS A 109 1.52 1.51 -2.63
CA CYS A 109 2.58 0.53 -2.37
C CYS A 109 2.05 -0.90 -2.17
N ASP A 110 1.24 -1.35 -3.14
CA ASP A 110 0.72 -2.73 -3.23
C ASP A 110 -0.06 -3.24 -2.01
N GLY A 111 -0.60 -2.35 -1.18
CA GLY A 111 -1.43 -2.73 -0.04
C GLY A 111 -2.61 -3.64 -0.41
N VAL A 112 -3.21 -3.44 -1.59
CA VAL A 112 -4.32 -4.29 -2.09
C VAL A 112 -3.88 -5.74 -2.35
N ASN A 113 -2.62 -6.00 -2.67
CA ASN A 113 -2.14 -7.37 -2.87
C ASN A 113 -2.16 -8.23 -1.60
N TYR A 114 -2.22 -7.61 -0.40
CA TYR A 114 -2.38 -8.30 0.87
C TYR A 114 -3.81 -8.80 1.14
N LEU A 115 -4.79 -8.44 0.29
CA LEU A 115 -6.14 -9.00 0.31
C LEU A 115 -6.13 -10.33 -0.45
N LEU A 116 -6.00 -11.43 0.28
CA LEU A 116 -5.73 -12.75 -0.30
C LEU A 116 -6.98 -13.46 -0.83
N SER A 117 -8.18 -13.00 -0.45
CA SER A 117 -9.45 -13.59 -0.89
C SER A 117 -10.38 -12.58 -1.54
N ASP A 118 -11.33 -13.08 -2.30
CA ASP A 118 -12.36 -12.28 -2.95
C ASP A 118 -13.23 -11.53 -1.93
N GLU A 119 -13.54 -12.18 -0.80
CA GLU A 119 -14.32 -11.56 0.29
C GLU A 119 -13.59 -10.36 0.90
N GLN A 120 -12.26 -10.44 1.03
CA GLN A 120 -11.45 -9.33 1.53
C GLN A 120 -11.43 -8.17 0.53
N VAL A 121 -11.26 -8.44 -0.77
CA VAL A 121 -11.31 -7.42 -1.83
C VAL A 121 -12.67 -6.73 -1.86
N ASP A 122 -13.75 -7.51 -1.86
CA ASP A 122 -15.11 -6.98 -1.83
C ASP A 122 -15.39 -6.19 -0.54
N GLY A 123 -14.86 -6.67 0.58
CA GLY A 123 -14.90 -5.98 1.87
C GLY A 123 -14.24 -4.59 1.77
N PHE A 124 -13.03 -4.54 1.23
CA PHE A 124 -12.28 -3.30 1.04
C PHE A 124 -13.01 -2.33 0.11
N PHE A 125 -13.49 -2.77 -1.05
CA PHE A 125 -14.18 -1.88 -1.97
C PHE A 125 -15.50 -1.34 -1.40
N ARG A 126 -16.28 -2.18 -0.70
CA ARG A 126 -17.48 -1.73 0.02
C ARG A 126 -17.15 -0.73 1.14
N ALA A 127 -16.07 -0.96 1.89
CA ALA A 127 -15.62 -0.07 2.94
C ALA A 127 -15.13 1.26 2.36
N ALA A 128 -14.32 1.22 1.30
CA ALA A 128 -13.85 2.40 0.58
C ALA A 128 -15.02 3.21 0.00
N HIS A 129 -16.00 2.53 -0.61
CA HIS A 129 -17.19 3.20 -1.15
C HIS A 129 -17.94 3.96 -0.05
N ARG A 130 -18.12 3.37 1.13
CA ARG A 130 -18.77 4.08 2.26
C ARG A 130 -17.91 5.22 2.82
N ALA A 131 -16.60 5.04 2.84
CA ALA A 131 -15.64 5.99 3.41
C ALA A 131 -15.37 7.22 2.52
N ILE A 132 -15.69 7.17 1.24
CA ILE A 132 -15.52 8.26 0.28
C ILE A 132 -16.87 8.95 0.09
N ARG A 133 -16.92 10.29 0.00
CA ARG A 133 -18.16 11.02 -0.33
C ARG A 133 -18.59 10.79 -1.81
N PRO A 134 -19.86 10.98 -2.17
CA PRO A 134 -20.26 11.03 -3.58
C PRO A 134 -19.42 12.05 -4.37
N GLY A 135 -18.97 11.66 -5.56
CA GLY A 135 -18.04 12.43 -6.39
C GLY A 135 -16.60 12.46 -5.90
N GLY A 136 -16.27 11.76 -4.81
CA GLY A 136 -14.89 11.51 -4.38
C GLY A 136 -14.30 10.30 -5.09
N ALA A 137 -13.03 10.00 -4.85
CA ALA A 137 -12.33 8.96 -5.58
C ALA A 137 -11.50 8.02 -4.69
N LEU A 138 -11.43 6.75 -5.13
CA LEU A 138 -10.49 5.74 -4.69
C LEU A 138 -9.32 5.69 -5.68
N ALA A 139 -8.09 5.75 -5.17
CA ALA A 139 -6.89 5.51 -5.96
C ALA A 139 -6.02 4.47 -5.26
N PHE A 140 -5.52 3.48 -5.99
CA PHE A 140 -4.64 2.45 -5.43
C PHE A 140 -3.74 1.87 -6.50
N ASP A 141 -2.73 1.12 -6.09
CA ASP A 141 -1.92 0.32 -6.98
C ASP A 141 -1.84 -1.14 -6.54
N ILE A 142 -1.41 -1.96 -7.48
CA ILE A 142 -1.05 -3.35 -7.25
C ILE A 142 0.32 -3.66 -7.86
N SER A 143 1.08 -4.52 -7.21
CA SER A 143 2.10 -5.32 -7.89
C SER A 143 1.39 -6.23 -8.89
N SER A 144 1.79 -6.18 -10.15
CA SER A 144 1.11 -6.90 -11.24
C SER A 144 1.27 -8.42 -11.13
N GLU A 145 0.40 -9.17 -11.82
CA GLU A 145 0.57 -10.63 -11.95
C GLU A 145 1.92 -10.96 -12.59
N TYR A 146 2.37 -10.18 -13.60
CA TYR A 146 3.69 -10.33 -14.20
C TYR A 146 4.82 -10.22 -13.17
N LYS A 147 4.80 -9.18 -12.33
CA LYS A 147 5.80 -9.00 -11.28
C LYS A 147 5.79 -10.16 -10.29
N LEU A 148 4.61 -10.52 -9.76
CA LEU A 148 4.51 -11.53 -8.70
C LEU A 148 4.81 -12.94 -9.20
N GLU A 149 4.44 -13.28 -10.44
CA GLU A 149 4.65 -14.60 -11.01
C GLU A 149 6.03 -14.73 -11.68
N LYS A 150 6.39 -13.79 -12.58
CA LYS A 150 7.56 -13.94 -13.46
C LYS A 150 8.84 -13.36 -12.88
N VAL A 151 8.74 -12.24 -12.16
CA VAL A 151 9.91 -11.55 -11.62
C VAL A 151 10.26 -12.04 -10.21
N LEU A 152 9.28 -12.06 -9.31
CA LEU A 152 9.48 -12.59 -7.95
C LEU A 152 9.37 -14.11 -7.93
N GLY A 153 8.31 -14.68 -8.50
CA GLY A 153 8.09 -16.10 -8.73
C GLY A 153 8.53 -16.99 -7.58
N ASN A 154 9.43 -17.93 -7.89
CA ASN A 154 10.12 -18.79 -6.92
C ASN A 154 11.58 -18.34 -6.72
N GLY A 155 11.80 -17.02 -6.80
CA GLY A 155 13.12 -16.42 -6.71
C GLY A 155 13.68 -16.41 -5.28
N PHE A 156 15.00 -16.24 -5.22
CA PHE A 156 15.72 -16.00 -3.99
C PHE A 156 16.53 -14.70 -4.14
N PHE A 157 16.38 -13.79 -3.20
CA PHE A 157 17.01 -12.48 -3.20
C PHE A 157 17.73 -12.25 -1.88
N GLY A 158 18.63 -11.32 -1.84
CA GLY A 158 19.30 -10.92 -0.62
C GLY A 158 20.09 -9.64 -0.85
N GLU A 159 20.26 -8.89 0.20
CA GLU A 159 21.03 -7.66 0.19
C GLU A 159 21.76 -7.53 1.51
N GLU A 160 22.97 -6.97 1.45
CA GLU A 160 23.77 -6.61 2.61
C GLU A 160 24.00 -5.11 2.60
N ARG A 161 23.65 -4.45 3.70
CA ARG A 161 23.93 -3.04 4.01
C ARG A 161 24.67 -2.94 5.33
N ASP A 162 25.20 -1.77 5.67
CA ASP A 162 26.03 -1.59 6.88
C ASP A 162 25.35 -2.03 8.19
N GLU A 163 24.04 -1.77 8.33
CA GLU A 163 23.30 -2.03 9.56
C GLU A 163 22.32 -3.20 9.46
N VAL A 164 21.97 -3.62 8.25
CA VAL A 164 20.98 -4.68 8.02
C VAL A 164 21.33 -5.52 6.81
N ALA A 165 21.21 -6.84 6.94
CA ALA A 165 21.20 -7.75 5.81
C ALA A 165 19.90 -8.56 5.81
N TYR A 166 19.43 -8.97 4.62
CA TYR A 166 18.28 -9.85 4.53
C TYR A 166 18.45 -10.95 3.49
N LEU A 167 17.76 -12.05 3.73
CA LEU A 167 17.52 -13.12 2.77
C LEU A 167 16.01 -13.16 2.50
N TRP A 168 15.63 -13.27 1.24
CA TRP A 168 14.24 -13.25 0.81
C TRP A 168 14.00 -14.40 -0.16
N ALA A 169 13.25 -15.41 0.29
CA ALA A 169 12.84 -16.57 -0.51
C ALA A 169 11.35 -16.47 -0.87
N ASN A 170 11.02 -16.73 -2.13
CA ASN A 170 9.65 -16.71 -2.63
C ASN A 170 9.17 -18.10 -3.01
N ALA A 171 7.87 -18.33 -2.81
CA ALA A 171 7.15 -19.48 -3.33
C ALA A 171 5.83 -18.98 -3.96
N TYR A 172 5.69 -19.10 -5.28
CA TYR A 172 4.48 -18.73 -6.01
C TYR A 172 3.61 -19.96 -6.29
N ASP A 173 2.35 -19.91 -5.89
CA ASP A 173 1.35 -20.91 -6.19
C ASP A 173 0.45 -20.42 -7.35
N PRO A 174 0.54 -21.04 -8.55
CA PRO A 174 -0.25 -20.63 -9.71
C PRO A 174 -1.75 -20.94 -9.59
N GLN A 175 -2.16 -21.84 -8.68
CA GLN A 175 -3.58 -22.15 -8.48
C GLN A 175 -4.30 -21.07 -7.70
N THR A 176 -3.68 -20.58 -6.63
CA THR A 176 -4.21 -19.50 -5.79
C THR A 176 -3.74 -18.12 -6.25
N ARG A 177 -2.73 -18.05 -7.11
CA ARG A 177 -2.02 -16.82 -7.52
C ARG A 177 -1.43 -16.06 -6.33
N ILE A 178 -1.01 -16.78 -5.30
CA ILE A 178 -0.39 -16.20 -4.11
C ILE A 178 1.11 -16.45 -4.16
N VAL A 179 1.89 -15.39 -3.93
CA VAL A 179 3.30 -15.50 -3.61
C VAL A 179 3.46 -15.41 -2.10
N GLN A 180 4.10 -16.39 -1.51
CA GLN A 180 4.61 -16.34 -0.15
C GLN A 180 6.05 -15.86 -0.20
N MET A 181 6.36 -14.89 0.64
CA MET A 181 7.67 -14.24 0.76
C MET A 181 8.17 -14.47 2.18
N ASP A 182 9.18 -15.32 2.33
CA ASP A 182 9.82 -15.61 3.60
C ASP A 182 11.12 -14.79 3.70
N LEU A 183 11.11 -13.82 4.60
CA LEU A 183 12.22 -12.90 4.83
C LEU A 183 12.92 -13.23 6.14
N THR A 184 14.25 -13.27 6.10
CA THR A 184 15.10 -13.36 7.29
C THR A 184 15.99 -12.15 7.33
N PHE A 185 15.92 -11.40 8.42
CA PHE A 185 16.69 -10.19 8.65
C PHE A 185 17.80 -10.43 9.67
N PHE A 186 18.91 -9.75 9.48
CA PHE A 186 20.04 -9.69 10.39
C PHE A 186 20.37 -8.22 10.64
N CYS A 187 19.99 -7.70 11.80
CA CYS A 187 20.19 -6.30 12.16
C CYS A 187 21.37 -6.17 13.11
N ARG A 188 22.33 -5.32 12.76
CA ARG A 188 23.52 -5.07 13.57
C ARG A 188 23.14 -4.28 14.82
N GLU A 189 23.59 -4.74 15.97
CA GLU A 189 23.43 -4.07 17.26
C GLU A 189 24.70 -3.27 17.62
N GLU A 190 24.58 -2.35 18.56
CA GLU A 190 25.74 -1.58 19.08
C GLU A 190 26.87 -2.46 19.60
N SER A 191 26.53 -3.66 20.09
CA SER A 191 27.49 -4.68 20.53
C SER A 191 28.35 -5.26 19.41
N GLY A 192 27.99 -5.01 18.13
CA GLY A 192 28.58 -5.65 16.95
C GLY A 192 28.03 -7.04 16.66
N LEU A 193 27.11 -7.56 17.47
CA LEU A 193 26.36 -8.78 17.19
C LEU A 193 25.18 -8.48 16.24
N TYR A 194 24.59 -9.55 15.72
CA TYR A 194 23.41 -9.44 14.84
C TYR A 194 22.18 -10.06 15.51
N ARG A 195 21.12 -9.28 15.64
CA ARG A 195 19.80 -9.78 15.99
C ARG A 195 19.14 -10.35 14.74
N ARG A 196 18.79 -11.63 14.78
CA ARG A 196 18.07 -12.31 13.70
C ARG A 196 16.59 -12.38 14.01
N PHE A 197 15.74 -12.04 13.03
CA PHE A 197 14.32 -12.34 13.06
C PHE A 197 13.83 -12.71 11.65
N ALA A 198 12.61 -13.23 11.56
CA ALA A 198 12.03 -13.61 10.29
C ALA A 198 10.57 -13.21 10.24
N GLU A 199 10.10 -12.87 9.04
CA GLU A 199 8.70 -12.58 8.75
C GLU A 199 8.26 -13.28 7.48
N THR A 200 6.96 -13.59 7.41
CA THR A 200 6.36 -14.16 6.21
C THR A 200 5.27 -13.22 5.73
N HIS A 201 5.37 -12.79 4.49
CA HIS A 201 4.36 -12.02 3.80
C HIS A 201 3.69 -12.86 2.73
N ARG A 202 2.43 -12.53 2.43
CA ARG A 202 1.69 -13.14 1.32
C ARG A 202 1.01 -12.06 0.52
N GLN A 203 1.17 -12.14 -0.79
CA GLN A 203 0.51 -11.24 -1.72
C GLN A 203 -0.20 -12.06 -2.81
N ARG A 204 -1.40 -11.63 -3.17
CA ARG A 204 -2.17 -12.22 -4.27
C ARG A 204 -1.95 -11.41 -5.54
N ALA A 205 -1.69 -12.09 -6.65
CA ALA A 205 -1.63 -11.51 -7.99
C ALA A 205 -3.06 -11.28 -8.49
N HIS A 206 -3.56 -10.07 -8.27
CA HIS A 206 -4.88 -9.64 -8.76
C HIS A 206 -4.81 -9.28 -10.24
N ARG A 207 -5.88 -9.58 -10.98
CA ARG A 207 -6.03 -9.18 -12.38
C ARG A 207 -6.81 -7.89 -12.49
N PRO A 208 -6.35 -6.94 -13.34
CA PRO A 208 -7.01 -5.64 -13.48
C PRO A 208 -8.50 -5.76 -13.86
N GLU A 209 -8.85 -6.73 -14.69
CA GLU A 209 -10.23 -6.94 -15.14
C GLU A 209 -11.14 -7.40 -13.99
N GLU A 210 -10.64 -8.30 -13.12
CA GLU A 210 -11.36 -8.78 -11.94
C GLU A 210 -11.61 -7.63 -10.95
N LEU A 211 -10.58 -6.83 -10.65
CA LEU A 211 -10.72 -5.67 -9.76
C LEU A 211 -11.66 -4.61 -10.35
N THR A 212 -11.57 -4.35 -11.65
CA THR A 212 -12.45 -3.40 -12.34
C THR A 212 -13.91 -3.85 -12.28
N ALA A 213 -14.20 -5.14 -12.47
CA ALA A 213 -15.55 -5.68 -12.36
C ALA A 213 -16.12 -5.48 -10.94
N ARG A 214 -15.34 -5.84 -9.90
CA ARG A 214 -15.73 -5.68 -8.49
C ARG A 214 -15.93 -4.22 -8.08
N LEU A 215 -15.12 -3.30 -8.59
CA LEU A 215 -15.32 -1.86 -8.37
C LEU A 215 -16.67 -1.40 -8.92
N ARG A 216 -17.03 -1.81 -10.15
CA ARG A 216 -18.35 -1.48 -10.75
C ARG A 216 -19.51 -2.04 -9.94
N GLU A 217 -19.41 -3.30 -9.52
CA GLU A 217 -20.42 -3.97 -8.69
C GLU A 217 -20.61 -3.27 -7.33
N THR A 218 -19.56 -2.60 -6.84
CA THR A 218 -19.61 -1.85 -5.58
C THR A 218 -20.19 -0.44 -5.74
N GLY A 219 -20.39 0.05 -6.98
CA GLY A 219 -20.93 1.38 -7.25
C GLY A 219 -19.87 2.45 -7.57
N PHE A 220 -18.66 2.03 -7.92
CA PHE A 220 -17.67 2.94 -8.50
C PHE A 220 -17.88 3.07 -10.02
N GLY A 221 -17.85 4.31 -10.52
CA GLY A 221 -17.81 4.63 -11.93
C GLY A 221 -16.50 5.26 -12.36
N GLN A 222 -16.41 5.68 -13.62
CA GLN A 222 -15.22 6.32 -14.20
C GLN A 222 -13.91 5.61 -13.85
N ILE A 223 -13.90 4.27 -13.92
CA ILE A 223 -12.73 3.47 -13.55
C ILE A 223 -11.68 3.58 -14.65
N LYS A 224 -10.46 3.98 -14.25
CA LYS A 224 -9.30 4.08 -15.14
C LYS A 224 -8.16 3.23 -14.57
N VAL A 225 -7.38 2.61 -15.48
CA VAL A 225 -6.25 1.74 -15.14
C VAL A 225 -5.03 2.23 -15.92
N PHE A 226 -3.92 2.41 -15.23
CA PHE A 226 -2.69 3.00 -15.76
C PHE A 226 -1.47 2.13 -15.45
N GLY A 227 -0.44 2.25 -16.28
CA GLY A 227 0.89 1.68 -16.01
C GLY A 227 1.61 2.42 -14.89
N ASP A 228 2.82 1.94 -14.53
CA ASP A 228 3.57 2.45 -13.37
C ASP A 228 3.86 3.95 -13.48
N ARG A 229 3.21 4.72 -12.62
CA ARG A 229 3.32 6.19 -12.51
C ARG A 229 3.18 6.93 -13.84
N THR A 230 2.33 6.40 -14.72
CA THR A 230 1.96 7.04 -15.99
C THR A 230 0.46 7.34 -16.03
N PHE A 231 0.00 7.97 -17.11
CA PHE A 231 -1.42 8.15 -17.42
C PHE A 231 -1.81 7.39 -18.71
N GLU A 232 -0.94 6.45 -19.11
CA GLU A 232 -1.16 5.56 -20.24
C GLU A 232 -1.64 4.18 -19.75
N PRO A 233 -2.33 3.40 -20.59
CA PRO A 233 -2.71 2.04 -20.25
C PRO A 233 -1.51 1.16 -19.89
N PRO A 234 -1.66 0.19 -18.97
CA PRO A 234 -0.56 -0.69 -18.58
C PRO A 234 -0.10 -1.57 -19.75
N LYS A 235 1.20 -1.83 -19.81
CA LYS A 235 1.81 -2.78 -20.75
C LYS A 235 1.67 -4.21 -20.22
N PRO A 236 1.83 -5.25 -21.10
CA PRO A 236 1.74 -6.65 -20.66
C PRO A 236 2.77 -7.07 -19.61
N ASP A 237 3.94 -6.42 -19.60
CA ASP A 237 5.06 -6.66 -18.68
C ASP A 237 5.17 -5.58 -17.59
N GLU A 238 4.07 -4.84 -17.35
CA GLU A 238 4.03 -3.79 -16.34
C GLU A 238 4.30 -4.36 -14.95
N MET A 239 5.19 -3.72 -14.20
CA MET A 239 5.55 -4.16 -12.85
C MET A 239 4.51 -3.75 -11.81
N ARG A 240 3.86 -2.61 -12.05
CA ARG A 240 2.89 -2.01 -11.14
C ARG A 240 1.75 -1.37 -11.93
N ILE A 241 0.54 -1.53 -11.44
CA ILE A 241 -0.67 -1.06 -12.12
C ILE A 241 -1.45 -0.16 -11.15
N HIS A 242 -1.77 1.03 -11.60
CA HIS A 242 -2.51 2.02 -10.82
C HIS A 242 -3.98 2.07 -11.25
N PHE A 243 -4.85 2.26 -10.27
CA PHE A 243 -6.30 2.36 -10.44
C PHE A 243 -6.81 3.69 -9.90
N LEU A 244 -7.79 4.23 -10.60
CA LEU A 244 -8.59 5.37 -10.17
C LEU A 244 -10.06 5.03 -10.40
N ALA A 245 -10.91 5.21 -9.39
CA ALA A 245 -12.33 4.95 -9.47
C ALA A 245 -13.11 6.03 -8.72
N VAL A 246 -14.14 6.59 -9.33
CA VAL A 246 -14.96 7.65 -8.72
C VAL A 246 -16.20 7.03 -8.07
N ARG A 247 -16.53 7.45 -6.84
CA ARG A 247 -17.80 7.10 -6.23
C ARG A 247 -18.95 7.89 -6.88
N GLU A 248 -19.84 7.20 -7.52
CA GLU A 248 -21.10 7.76 -8.06
C GLU A 248 -22.14 8.00 -6.97
#